data_c45ea77446e11201eb1c104fc7efc7ad
#
_entry.id   c45ea77446e11201eb1c104fc7efc7ad
#
_cell.length_a   1.000
_cell.length_b   1.000
_cell.length_c   1.000
_cell.angle_alpha   90.00
_cell.angle_beta   90.00
_cell.angle_gamma   90.00
#
_symmetry.space_group_name_H-M   'P 1'
#
loop_
_entity.id
_entity.type
_entity.pdbx_description
1 polymer ?
#
loop_
_entity_poly.entity_id
_entity_poly.type
_entity_poly.pdbx_seq_one_letter_code
_entity_poly.pdbx_strand_id
1 'polypeptide(L)'
;MMPNKRIANLDLALEGHRKIEWAWASMPVLRLIEERYRGSRPFAGTTIAACLHLEAKTACLLKVLRNLGATVAAAGSNPLSTQDDVCAALVEDGISVFSRHGMESSEYYENLRTVLSMRPRILIDDGADLVALAHEEMPGIAGEIIGGSEETTTGIKRLKAMEKEGVLRFPMFAVNDAYSKFLFDNRYGTGQSVIDGLLRTTNSLLAGKSFVVVGYGWCGRGVAT
;
A
#
# COMPACT_ATOMS: atom_id res chain seq x y z
N MET A 1 -3.17 -20.06 14.46
CA MET A 1 -1.90 -19.40 14.84
C MET A 1 -2.18 -17.92 14.82
N MET A 2 -1.81 -17.17 15.88
CA MET A 2 -1.96 -15.72 15.84
C MET A 2 -1.02 -15.13 14.78
N PRO A 3 -1.44 -14.07 14.05
CA PRO A 3 -0.57 -13.44 13.06
C PRO A 3 0.65 -12.81 13.73
N ASN A 4 1.78 -12.83 13.02
CA ASN A 4 2.98 -12.11 13.45
C ASN A 4 2.72 -10.60 13.36
N LYS A 5 3.20 -9.82 14.34
CA LYS A 5 2.94 -8.39 14.37
C LYS A 5 4.07 -7.59 14.99
N ARG A 6 4.22 -6.36 14.49
CA ARG A 6 4.94 -5.26 15.12
C ARG A 6 4.12 -3.99 14.86
N ILE A 7 3.25 -3.63 15.79
CA ILE A 7 2.31 -2.52 15.73
C ILE A 7 2.38 -1.72 17.03
N ALA A 8 1.81 -0.52 17.05
CA ALA A 8 1.80 0.35 18.23
C ALA A 8 1.00 -0.24 19.40
N ASN A 9 -0.29 -0.51 19.19
CA ASN A 9 -1.18 -1.05 20.23
C ASN A 9 -2.37 -1.79 19.59
N LEU A 10 -2.66 -3.00 20.07
CA LEU A 10 -3.80 -3.81 19.59
C LEU A 10 -5.15 -3.26 20.08
N ASP A 11 -5.19 -2.58 21.22
CA ASP A 11 -6.44 -2.04 21.80
C ASP A 11 -7.12 -0.99 20.91
N LEU A 12 -6.40 -0.47 19.91
CA LEU A 12 -6.93 0.48 18.94
C LEU A 12 -7.82 -0.17 17.85
N ALA A 13 -7.90 -1.50 17.80
CA ALA A 13 -8.55 -2.23 16.71
C ALA A 13 -10.01 -1.85 16.48
N LEU A 14 -10.78 -1.58 17.53
CA LEU A 14 -12.20 -1.19 17.39
C LEU A 14 -12.38 0.07 16.54
N GLU A 15 -11.53 1.08 16.72
CA GLU A 15 -11.58 2.30 15.92
C GLU A 15 -11.13 2.04 14.48
N GLY A 16 -10.10 1.21 14.30
CA GLY A 16 -9.65 0.77 12.98
C GLY A 16 -10.76 0.05 12.21
N HIS A 17 -11.49 -0.86 12.84
CA HIS A 17 -12.63 -1.54 12.21
C HIS A 17 -13.71 -0.57 11.74
N ARG A 18 -14.05 0.46 12.54
CA ARG A 18 -15.02 1.49 12.15
C ARG A 18 -14.57 2.27 10.91
N LYS A 19 -13.30 2.64 10.84
CA LYS A 19 -12.72 3.32 9.68
C LYS A 19 -12.74 2.44 8.42
N ILE A 20 -12.38 1.16 8.56
CA ILE A 20 -12.38 0.18 7.47
C ILE A 20 -13.80 -0.05 6.96
N GLU A 21 -14.78 -0.21 7.85
CA GLU A 21 -16.18 -0.39 7.49
C GLU A 21 -16.73 0.83 6.72
N TRP A 22 -16.42 2.03 7.20
CA TRP A 22 -16.78 3.26 6.51
C TRP A 22 -16.17 3.34 5.09
N ALA A 23 -14.88 3.02 4.96
CA ALA A 23 -14.22 2.99 3.65
C ALA A 23 -14.81 1.93 2.72
N TRP A 24 -15.11 0.73 3.27
CA TRP A 24 -15.70 -0.39 2.53
C TRP A 24 -17.03 -0.03 1.86
N ALA A 25 -17.86 0.79 2.51
CA ALA A 25 -19.12 1.26 1.95
C ALA A 25 -18.94 1.98 0.59
N SER A 26 -17.78 2.62 0.38
CA SER A 26 -17.45 3.38 -0.83
C SER A 26 -16.60 2.62 -1.86
N MET A 27 -16.44 1.29 -1.70
CA MET A 27 -15.59 0.46 -2.58
C MET A 27 -16.37 -0.62 -3.35
N PRO A 28 -17.32 -0.22 -4.24
CA PRO A 28 -18.22 -1.18 -4.90
C PRO A 28 -17.48 -2.15 -5.84
N VAL A 29 -16.45 -1.69 -6.53
CA VAL A 29 -15.67 -2.54 -7.45
C VAL A 29 -14.94 -3.63 -6.69
N LEU A 30 -14.32 -3.31 -5.55
CA LEU A 30 -13.61 -4.28 -4.73
C LEU A 30 -14.58 -5.32 -4.13
N ARG A 31 -15.80 -4.91 -3.74
CA ARG A 31 -16.85 -5.83 -3.31
C ARG A 31 -17.24 -6.82 -4.39
N LEU A 32 -17.46 -6.33 -5.63
CA LEU A 32 -17.78 -7.19 -6.77
C LEU A 32 -16.67 -8.19 -7.10
N ILE A 33 -15.41 -7.77 -6.98
CA ILE A 33 -14.26 -8.66 -7.15
C ILE A 33 -14.28 -9.76 -6.06
N GLU A 34 -14.48 -9.38 -4.81
CA GLU A 34 -14.56 -10.35 -3.71
C GLU A 34 -15.70 -11.36 -3.94
N GLU A 35 -16.90 -10.90 -4.25
CA GLU A 35 -18.05 -11.77 -4.55
C GLU A 35 -17.75 -12.74 -5.69
N ARG A 36 -17.19 -12.22 -6.79
CA ARG A 36 -16.89 -13.01 -7.99
C ARG A 36 -15.93 -14.16 -7.72
N TYR A 37 -14.93 -13.94 -6.88
CA TYR A 37 -13.83 -14.90 -6.68
C TYR A 37 -13.90 -15.64 -5.33
N ARG A 38 -14.85 -15.33 -4.45
CA ARG A 38 -14.97 -15.94 -3.12
C ARG A 38 -15.06 -17.46 -3.18
N GLY A 39 -15.80 -18.01 -4.12
CA GLY A 39 -15.97 -19.45 -4.28
C GLY A 39 -14.71 -20.18 -4.77
N SER A 40 -13.95 -19.55 -5.67
CA SER A 40 -12.73 -20.14 -6.25
C SER A 40 -11.48 -20.00 -5.37
N ARG A 41 -11.46 -19.01 -4.47
CA ARG A 41 -10.33 -18.70 -3.59
C ARG A 41 -8.98 -18.73 -4.32
N PRO A 42 -8.77 -17.87 -5.32
CA PRO A 42 -7.63 -17.95 -6.26
C PRO A 42 -6.26 -17.85 -5.59
N PHE A 43 -6.19 -17.33 -4.36
CA PHE A 43 -4.95 -17.17 -3.61
C PHE A 43 -4.75 -18.21 -2.52
N ALA A 44 -5.55 -19.31 -2.53
CA ALA A 44 -5.38 -20.38 -1.54
C ALA A 44 -3.96 -20.96 -1.59
N GLY A 45 -3.29 -20.99 -0.43
CA GLY A 45 -1.90 -21.44 -0.31
C GLY A 45 -0.84 -20.46 -0.81
N THR A 46 -1.23 -19.24 -1.18
CA THR A 46 -0.31 -18.20 -1.64
C THR A 46 -0.05 -17.17 -0.54
N THR A 47 1.22 -16.87 -0.28
CA THR A 47 1.61 -15.75 0.58
C THR A 47 1.77 -14.50 -0.30
N ILE A 48 1.11 -13.41 0.11
CA ILE A 48 1.20 -12.08 -0.51
C ILE A 48 1.83 -11.12 0.49
N ALA A 49 2.89 -10.45 0.08
CA ALA A 49 3.52 -9.38 0.84
C ALA A 49 3.13 -8.02 0.26
N ALA A 50 2.71 -7.11 1.12
CA ALA A 50 2.35 -5.76 0.74
C ALA A 50 3.21 -4.74 1.48
N CYS A 51 3.73 -3.75 0.75
CA CYS A 51 4.34 -2.54 1.30
C CYS A 51 3.56 -1.34 0.74
N LEU A 52 2.56 -0.89 1.50
CA LEU A 52 1.59 0.13 1.08
C LEU A 52 1.33 1.13 2.20
N HIS A 53 0.70 2.25 1.90
CA HIS A 53 0.16 3.13 2.93
C HIS A 53 -0.92 2.40 3.73
N LEU A 54 -0.64 2.05 5.01
CA LEU A 54 -1.59 1.31 5.84
C LEU A 54 -2.66 2.25 6.41
N GLU A 55 -3.70 2.45 5.63
CA GLU A 55 -4.90 3.23 5.92
C GLU A 55 -6.17 2.41 5.56
N ALA A 56 -7.35 2.97 5.81
CA ALA A 56 -8.60 2.22 5.75
C ALA A 56 -8.92 1.59 4.38
N LYS A 57 -8.61 2.26 3.26
CA LYS A 57 -8.88 1.74 1.91
C LYS A 57 -7.92 0.60 1.55
N THR A 58 -6.64 0.76 1.87
CA THR A 58 -5.64 -0.31 1.75
C THR A 58 -6.04 -1.52 2.58
N ALA A 59 -6.54 -1.30 3.80
CA ALA A 59 -7.02 -2.39 4.64
C ALA A 59 -8.16 -3.18 3.97
N CYS A 60 -9.09 -2.52 3.29
CA CYS A 60 -10.14 -3.20 2.51
C CYS A 60 -9.53 -4.15 1.46
N LEU A 61 -8.51 -3.70 0.71
CA LEU A 61 -7.81 -4.55 -0.26
C LEU A 61 -7.16 -5.76 0.40
N LEU A 62 -6.40 -5.55 1.48
CA LEU A 62 -5.70 -6.64 2.19
C LEU A 62 -6.68 -7.68 2.76
N LYS A 63 -7.83 -7.23 3.28
CA LYS A 63 -8.92 -8.11 3.74
C LYS A 63 -9.51 -8.94 2.60
N VAL A 64 -9.74 -8.34 1.43
CA VAL A 64 -10.22 -9.08 0.25
C VAL A 64 -9.21 -10.14 -0.18
N LEU A 65 -7.94 -9.82 -0.28
CA LEU A 65 -6.91 -10.80 -0.62
C LEU A 65 -6.90 -11.99 0.36
N ARG A 66 -6.97 -11.70 1.67
CA ARG A 66 -7.09 -12.73 2.70
C ARG A 66 -8.37 -13.56 2.54
N ASN A 67 -9.52 -12.94 2.31
CA ASN A 67 -10.80 -13.63 2.13
C ASN A 67 -10.81 -14.50 0.86
N LEU A 68 -10.05 -14.11 -0.15
CA LEU A 68 -9.81 -14.89 -1.36
C LEU A 68 -8.73 -15.98 -1.18
N GLY A 69 -8.23 -16.19 0.03
CA GLY A 69 -7.42 -17.34 0.41
C GLY A 69 -5.95 -17.04 0.65
N ALA A 70 -5.47 -15.83 0.46
CA ALA A 70 -4.08 -15.47 0.69
C ALA A 70 -3.69 -15.51 2.18
N THR A 71 -2.45 -15.89 2.44
CA THR A 71 -1.74 -15.48 3.66
C THR A 71 -1.15 -14.11 3.41
N VAL A 72 -1.61 -13.09 4.13
CA VAL A 72 -1.20 -11.69 3.88
C VAL A 72 -0.24 -11.21 4.95
N ALA A 73 0.88 -10.61 4.52
CA ALA A 73 1.81 -9.89 5.36
C ALA A 73 1.95 -8.45 4.83
N ALA A 74 1.87 -7.45 5.71
CA ALA A 74 1.89 -6.06 5.32
C ALA A 74 2.89 -5.24 6.14
N ALA A 75 3.62 -4.37 5.46
CA ALA A 75 4.41 -3.28 6.03
C ALA A 75 3.88 -1.93 5.51
N GLY A 76 4.07 -0.87 6.29
CA GLY A 76 3.72 0.48 5.83
C GLY A 76 4.80 1.03 4.92
N SER A 77 4.44 1.56 3.75
CA SER A 77 5.38 2.21 2.82
C SER A 77 5.86 3.60 3.31
N ASN A 78 5.14 4.19 4.25
CA ASN A 78 5.51 5.48 4.82
C ASN A 78 5.14 5.55 6.31
N PRO A 79 6.12 5.86 7.20
CA PRO A 79 5.88 5.96 8.62
C PRO A 79 4.81 7.00 9.00
N LEU A 80 4.74 8.12 8.29
CA LEU A 80 3.85 9.22 8.63
C LEU A 80 2.40 9.01 8.17
N SER A 81 2.18 8.12 7.20
CA SER A 81 0.83 7.80 6.72
C SER A 81 0.21 6.56 7.39
N THR A 82 1.02 5.78 8.11
CA THR A 82 0.53 4.60 8.84
C THR A 82 -0.51 5.01 9.88
N GLN A 83 -1.66 4.32 9.88
CA GLN A 83 -2.72 4.47 10.88
C GLN A 83 -2.68 3.29 11.85
N ASP A 84 -2.31 3.54 13.09
CA ASP A 84 -2.08 2.49 14.10
C ASP A 84 -3.34 1.71 14.45
N ASP A 85 -4.50 2.35 14.45
CA ASP A 85 -5.79 1.72 14.65
C ASP A 85 -6.17 0.76 13.50
N VAL A 86 -5.88 1.16 12.26
CA VAL A 86 -6.07 0.29 11.09
C VAL A 86 -5.13 -0.91 11.13
N CYS A 87 -3.87 -0.70 11.51
CA CYS A 87 -2.91 -1.78 11.71
C CYS A 87 -3.40 -2.79 12.76
N ALA A 88 -3.95 -2.30 13.88
CA ALA A 88 -4.50 -3.13 14.94
C ALA A 88 -5.70 -3.97 14.45
N ALA A 89 -6.64 -3.36 13.71
CA ALA A 89 -7.78 -4.05 13.13
C ALA A 89 -7.37 -5.15 12.13
N LEU A 90 -6.37 -4.88 11.28
CA LEU A 90 -5.83 -5.87 10.34
C LEU A 90 -5.24 -7.08 11.07
N VAL A 91 -4.56 -6.87 12.20
CA VAL A 91 -4.02 -7.96 13.04
C VAL A 91 -5.15 -8.80 13.62
N GLU A 92 -6.21 -8.20 14.15
CA GLU A 92 -7.39 -8.94 14.63
C GLU A 92 -8.06 -9.75 13.51
N ASP A 93 -8.07 -9.20 12.31
CA ASP A 93 -8.54 -9.91 11.10
C ASP A 93 -7.59 -11.04 10.62
N GLY A 94 -6.48 -11.29 11.31
CA GLY A 94 -5.57 -12.39 11.00
C GLY A 94 -4.53 -12.08 9.92
N ILE A 95 -4.27 -10.81 9.63
CA ILE A 95 -3.20 -10.33 8.74
C ILE A 95 -1.96 -10.04 9.57
N SER A 96 -0.79 -10.48 9.11
CA SER A 96 0.49 -10.13 9.74
C SER A 96 0.87 -8.70 9.39
N VAL A 97 1.03 -7.82 10.38
CA VAL A 97 1.30 -6.39 10.18
C VAL A 97 2.55 -5.94 10.91
N PHE A 98 3.42 -5.24 10.18
CA PHE A 98 4.69 -4.70 10.66
C PHE A 98 4.77 -3.22 10.29
N SER A 99 4.13 -2.37 11.09
CA SER A 99 4.15 -0.91 10.93
C SER A 99 3.59 -0.21 12.15
N ARG A 100 4.10 0.98 12.43
CA ARG A 100 3.51 1.94 13.36
C ARG A 100 3.75 3.37 12.88
N HIS A 101 2.91 4.28 13.30
CA HIS A 101 3.08 5.70 13.00
C HIS A 101 4.38 6.22 13.61
N GLY A 102 5.14 6.99 12.83
CA GLY A 102 6.39 7.60 13.29
C GLY A 102 7.54 6.62 13.53
N MET A 103 7.51 5.41 12.94
CA MET A 103 8.65 4.48 13.02
C MET A 103 9.90 5.09 12.38
N GLU A 104 11.06 4.74 12.93
CA GLU A 104 12.35 5.15 12.39
C GLU A 104 12.72 4.38 11.11
N SER A 105 13.63 4.95 10.31
CA SER A 105 14.05 4.31 9.05
C SER A 105 14.64 2.92 9.24
N SER A 106 15.38 2.68 10.32
CA SER A 106 15.93 1.36 10.64
C SER A 106 14.84 0.31 10.88
N GLU A 107 13.79 0.69 11.62
CA GLU A 107 12.63 -0.16 11.87
C GLU A 107 11.82 -0.41 10.59
N TYR A 108 11.70 0.61 9.73
CA TYR A 108 11.07 0.47 8.42
C TYR A 108 11.71 -0.66 7.60
N TYR A 109 13.03 -0.63 7.40
CA TYR A 109 13.72 -1.66 6.63
C TYR A 109 13.71 -3.03 7.32
N GLU A 110 13.74 -3.07 8.65
CA GLU A 110 13.59 -4.32 9.41
C GLU A 110 12.18 -4.93 9.19
N ASN A 111 11.14 -4.11 9.13
CA ASN A 111 9.78 -4.54 8.81
C ASN A 111 9.68 -5.14 7.40
N LEU A 112 10.31 -4.51 6.39
CA LEU A 112 10.38 -5.06 5.03
C LEU A 112 11.09 -6.42 4.99
N ARG A 113 12.24 -6.56 5.68
CA ARG A 113 12.94 -7.85 5.80
C ARG A 113 12.05 -8.91 6.45
N THR A 114 11.31 -8.51 7.48
CA THR A 114 10.41 -9.43 8.20
C THR A 114 9.29 -9.91 7.27
N VAL A 115 8.67 -9.01 6.52
CA VAL A 115 7.62 -9.37 5.55
C VAL A 115 8.16 -10.29 4.46
N LEU A 116 9.35 -10.02 3.91
CA LEU A 116 10.00 -10.88 2.92
C LEU A 116 10.38 -12.25 3.48
N SER A 117 10.80 -12.32 4.76
CA SER A 117 11.13 -13.60 5.42
C SER A 117 9.95 -14.57 5.51
N MET A 118 8.72 -14.09 5.34
CA MET A 118 7.52 -14.93 5.25
C MET A 118 7.37 -15.62 3.88
N ARG A 119 8.37 -15.50 3.00
CA ARG A 119 8.49 -16.17 1.68
C ARG A 119 7.28 -15.90 0.78
N PRO A 120 6.99 -14.63 0.45
CA PRO A 120 5.87 -14.30 -0.42
C PRO A 120 6.09 -14.80 -1.84
N ARG A 121 4.98 -15.15 -2.50
CA ARG A 121 4.95 -15.49 -3.92
C ARG A 121 4.54 -14.31 -4.78
N ILE A 122 3.83 -13.33 -4.20
CA ILE A 122 3.35 -12.13 -4.88
C ILE A 122 3.70 -10.92 -4.02
N LEU A 123 4.16 -9.83 -4.67
CA LEU A 123 4.40 -8.55 -4.02
C LEU A 123 3.40 -7.49 -4.48
N ILE A 124 2.99 -6.63 -3.54
CA ILE A 124 2.27 -5.38 -3.83
C ILE A 124 3.09 -4.27 -3.19
N ASP A 125 3.69 -3.39 -4.01
CA ASP A 125 4.67 -2.42 -3.54
C ASP A 125 4.26 -0.98 -3.92
N ASP A 126 4.76 -0.03 -3.15
CA ASP A 126 4.56 1.40 -3.34
C ASP A 126 5.89 2.13 -3.11
N GLY A 127 6.61 2.36 -4.21
CA GLY A 127 7.95 2.95 -4.23
C GLY A 127 9.06 1.96 -4.60
N ALA A 128 8.74 0.68 -4.79
CA ALA A 128 9.66 -0.41 -5.14
C ALA A 128 10.74 -0.69 -4.07
N ASP A 129 10.51 -0.32 -2.80
CA ASP A 129 11.48 -0.61 -1.73
C ASP A 129 11.49 -2.09 -1.35
N LEU A 130 10.31 -2.72 -1.30
CA LEU A 130 10.19 -4.16 -1.03
C LEU A 130 10.83 -4.99 -2.16
N VAL A 131 10.59 -4.59 -3.41
CA VAL A 131 11.19 -5.24 -4.59
C VAL A 131 12.71 -5.08 -4.59
N ALA A 132 13.22 -3.86 -4.38
CA ALA A 132 14.65 -3.60 -4.34
C ALA A 132 15.33 -4.43 -3.24
N LEU A 133 14.78 -4.42 -2.03
CA LEU A 133 15.32 -5.18 -0.90
C LEU A 133 15.36 -6.70 -1.19
N ALA A 134 14.32 -7.23 -1.84
CA ALA A 134 14.30 -8.64 -2.24
C ALA A 134 15.45 -8.99 -3.20
N HIS A 135 15.76 -8.09 -4.14
CA HIS A 135 16.86 -8.30 -5.10
C HIS A 135 18.24 -8.13 -4.49
N GLU A 136 18.40 -7.11 -3.65
CA GLU A 136 19.70 -6.72 -3.09
C GLU A 136 20.13 -7.61 -1.93
N GLU A 137 19.22 -7.87 -0.99
CA GLU A 137 19.56 -8.54 0.26
C GLU A 137 19.06 -10.00 0.34
N MET A 138 18.00 -10.36 -0.39
CA MET A 138 17.35 -11.67 -0.28
C MET A 138 17.18 -12.37 -1.65
N PRO A 139 18.24 -12.56 -2.43
CA PRO A 139 18.13 -13.09 -3.80
C PRO A 139 17.51 -14.48 -3.89
N GLY A 140 17.61 -15.29 -2.84
CA GLY A 140 16.92 -16.59 -2.75
C GLY A 140 15.41 -16.44 -2.68
N ILE A 141 14.90 -15.45 -1.95
CA ILE A 141 13.46 -15.13 -1.87
C ILE A 141 12.99 -14.52 -3.18
N ALA A 142 13.78 -13.58 -3.76
CA ALA A 142 13.46 -13.01 -5.06
C ALA A 142 13.26 -14.08 -6.15
N GLY A 143 14.00 -15.18 -6.10
CA GLY A 143 13.84 -16.33 -7.01
C GLY A 143 12.55 -17.12 -6.84
N GLU A 144 11.84 -16.97 -5.72
CA GLU A 144 10.56 -17.65 -5.45
C GLU A 144 9.34 -16.78 -5.81
N ILE A 145 9.52 -15.48 -5.96
CA ILE A 145 8.45 -14.54 -6.31
C ILE A 145 8.05 -14.74 -7.76
N ILE A 146 6.76 -14.93 -8.00
CA ILE A 146 6.20 -15.13 -9.35
C ILE A 146 5.82 -13.82 -10.03
N GLY A 147 5.72 -12.73 -9.29
CA GLY A 147 5.40 -11.40 -9.80
C GLY A 147 4.83 -10.48 -8.74
N GLY A 148 4.49 -9.27 -9.16
CA GLY A 148 3.90 -8.28 -8.26
C GLY A 148 3.25 -7.11 -9.00
N SER A 149 2.90 -6.09 -8.23
CA SER A 149 2.35 -4.83 -8.73
C SER A 149 2.98 -3.64 -8.01
N GLU A 150 3.12 -2.54 -8.74
CA GLU A 150 3.67 -1.28 -8.24
C GLU A 150 2.64 -0.16 -8.35
N GLU A 151 2.39 0.51 -7.24
CA GLU A 151 1.38 1.56 -7.07
C GLU A 151 1.79 2.89 -7.70
N THR A 152 3.09 3.27 -7.64
CA THR A 152 3.48 4.68 -7.78
C THR A 152 4.49 4.96 -8.88
N THR A 153 4.46 6.19 -9.41
CA THR A 153 5.32 6.64 -10.52
C THR A 153 6.82 6.47 -10.23
N THR A 154 7.26 6.76 -9.01
CA THR A 154 8.68 6.65 -8.64
C THR A 154 9.13 5.20 -8.59
N GLY A 155 8.31 4.31 -8.07
CA GLY A 155 8.57 2.87 -8.05
C GLY A 155 8.65 2.30 -9.47
N ILE A 156 7.70 2.65 -10.36
CA ILE A 156 7.73 2.21 -11.76
C ILE A 156 9.01 2.67 -12.47
N LYS A 157 9.50 3.89 -12.20
CA LYS A 157 10.77 4.36 -12.76
C LYS A 157 11.94 3.51 -12.30
N ARG A 158 11.99 3.13 -11.03
CA ARG A 158 13.02 2.21 -10.48
C ARG A 158 12.92 0.84 -11.12
N LEU A 159 11.73 0.27 -11.23
CA LEU A 159 11.52 -1.04 -11.87
C LEU A 159 11.94 -1.04 -13.34
N LYS A 160 11.62 0.01 -14.11
CA LYS A 160 12.08 0.17 -15.50
C LYS A 160 13.61 0.29 -15.61
N ALA A 161 14.27 0.91 -14.63
CA ALA A 161 15.72 0.94 -14.58
C ALA A 161 16.29 -0.46 -14.31
N MET A 162 15.75 -1.19 -13.32
CA MET A 162 16.13 -2.57 -13.02
C MET A 162 15.91 -3.52 -14.19
N GLU A 163 14.80 -3.36 -14.93
CA GLU A 163 14.51 -4.12 -16.15
C GLU A 163 15.56 -3.84 -17.24
N LYS A 164 15.87 -2.56 -17.49
CA LYS A 164 16.87 -2.15 -18.49
C LYS A 164 18.28 -2.67 -18.17
N GLU A 165 18.61 -2.74 -16.89
CA GLU A 165 19.88 -3.29 -16.39
C GLU A 165 19.90 -4.84 -16.37
N GLY A 166 18.76 -5.48 -16.64
CA GLY A 166 18.63 -6.94 -16.66
C GLY A 166 18.67 -7.58 -15.26
N VAL A 167 18.44 -6.79 -14.20
CA VAL A 167 18.46 -7.28 -12.81
C VAL A 167 17.09 -7.60 -12.24
N LEU A 168 15.99 -7.13 -12.85
CA LEU A 168 14.64 -7.46 -12.42
C LEU A 168 14.31 -8.93 -12.70
N ARG A 169 14.11 -9.73 -11.66
CA ARG A 169 14.00 -11.20 -11.74
C ARG A 169 12.59 -11.73 -11.95
N PHE A 170 11.58 -10.91 -11.73
CA PHE A 170 10.16 -11.30 -11.86
C PHE A 170 9.33 -10.15 -12.45
N PRO A 171 8.21 -10.46 -13.13
CA PRO A 171 7.37 -9.44 -13.74
C PRO A 171 6.65 -8.59 -12.70
N MET A 172 6.51 -7.29 -13.00
CA MET A 172 5.76 -6.34 -12.18
C MET A 172 4.71 -5.61 -13.02
N PHE A 173 3.47 -5.55 -12.52
CA PHE A 173 2.43 -4.73 -13.12
C PHE A 173 2.61 -3.28 -12.72
N ALA A 174 2.69 -2.39 -13.72
CA ALA A 174 2.74 -0.95 -13.55
C ALA A 174 1.33 -0.38 -13.31
N VAL A 175 0.77 -0.56 -12.11
CA VAL A 175 -0.61 -0.15 -11.79
C VAL A 175 -0.78 1.35 -11.94
N ASN A 176 0.23 2.15 -11.58
CA ASN A 176 0.18 3.60 -11.76
C ASN A 176 0.00 4.03 -13.22
N ASP A 177 0.43 3.23 -14.19
CA ASP A 177 0.34 3.58 -15.61
C ASP A 177 -1.05 3.22 -16.22
N ALA A 178 -1.95 2.60 -15.46
CA ALA A 178 -3.33 2.35 -15.86
C ALA A 178 -4.13 3.66 -15.93
N TYR A 179 -4.88 3.89 -17.02
CA TYR A 179 -5.74 5.07 -17.17
C TYR A 179 -6.73 5.22 -16.00
N SER A 180 -7.31 4.12 -15.54
CA SER A 180 -8.22 4.10 -14.38
C SER A 180 -7.53 4.46 -13.05
N LYS A 181 -6.20 4.46 -12.99
CA LYS A 181 -5.44 4.86 -11.81
C LYS A 181 -5.00 6.32 -11.92
N PHE A 182 -4.09 6.66 -12.81
CA PHE A 182 -3.45 7.99 -12.78
C PHE A 182 -4.36 9.15 -13.19
N LEU A 183 -5.36 8.91 -14.05
CA LEU A 183 -6.33 9.95 -14.41
C LEU A 183 -7.25 10.35 -13.25
N PHE A 184 -7.44 9.48 -12.28
CA PHE A 184 -8.32 9.70 -11.13
C PHE A 184 -7.53 9.89 -9.84
N ASP A 185 -6.75 8.92 -9.41
CA ASP A 185 -6.02 8.97 -8.15
C ASP A 185 -4.96 10.06 -8.16
N ASN A 186 -4.00 10.03 -9.10
CA ASN A 186 -2.91 11.00 -9.12
C ASN A 186 -3.43 12.43 -9.36
N ARG A 187 -4.48 12.59 -10.16
CA ARG A 187 -5.04 13.91 -10.46
C ARG A 187 -6.00 14.38 -9.38
N TYR A 188 -7.13 13.72 -9.24
CA TYR A 188 -8.22 14.19 -8.37
C TYR A 188 -7.99 13.81 -6.91
N GLY A 189 -7.55 12.58 -6.64
CA GLY A 189 -7.25 12.14 -5.28
C GLY A 189 -6.15 12.98 -4.64
N THR A 190 -5.03 13.15 -5.32
CA THR A 190 -3.91 13.97 -4.84
C THR A 190 -4.31 15.44 -4.71
N GLY A 191 -5.01 16.01 -5.71
CA GLY A 191 -5.45 17.41 -5.67
C GLY A 191 -6.32 17.69 -4.45
N GLN A 192 -7.36 16.90 -4.24
CA GLN A 192 -8.24 17.03 -3.09
C GLN A 192 -7.47 16.88 -1.77
N SER A 193 -6.61 15.86 -1.64
CA SER A 193 -5.89 15.58 -0.39
C SER A 193 -4.88 16.67 -0.04
N VAL A 194 -4.22 17.29 -1.02
CA VAL A 194 -3.30 18.41 -0.78
C VAL A 194 -4.04 19.62 -0.24
N ILE A 195 -5.17 19.96 -0.83
CA ILE A 195 -5.98 21.12 -0.37
C ILE A 195 -6.57 20.81 1.02
N ASP A 196 -7.13 19.63 1.24
CA ASP A 196 -7.63 19.20 2.56
C ASP A 196 -6.53 19.26 3.63
N GLY A 197 -5.34 18.76 3.32
CA GLY A 197 -4.19 18.81 4.23
C GLY A 197 -3.79 20.25 4.59
N LEU A 198 -3.72 21.14 3.61
CA LEU A 198 -3.42 22.56 3.84
C LEU A 198 -4.46 23.21 4.75
N LEU A 199 -5.74 23.03 4.47
CA LEU A 199 -6.82 23.60 5.27
C LEU A 199 -6.78 23.11 6.72
N ARG A 200 -6.60 21.80 6.93
CA ARG A 200 -6.55 21.21 8.27
C ARG A 200 -5.34 21.65 9.09
N THR A 201 -4.17 21.74 8.45
CA THR A 201 -2.92 22.03 9.16
C THR A 201 -2.74 23.53 9.42
N THR A 202 -3.23 24.41 8.54
CA THR A 202 -2.99 25.85 8.63
C THR A 202 -4.21 26.65 9.05
N ASN A 203 -5.41 26.10 8.92
CA ASN A 203 -6.69 26.81 9.07
C ASN A 203 -6.75 28.12 8.26
N SER A 204 -6.06 28.16 7.11
CA SER A 204 -5.95 29.37 6.28
C SER A 204 -7.11 29.50 5.31
N LEU A 205 -7.63 30.71 5.13
CA LEU A 205 -8.54 31.01 4.04
C LEU A 205 -7.75 31.06 2.74
N LEU A 206 -8.09 30.19 1.77
CA LEU A 206 -7.41 30.12 0.47
C LEU A 206 -7.83 31.25 -0.49
N ALA A 207 -9.04 31.76 -0.35
CA ALA A 207 -9.54 32.83 -1.20
C ALA A 207 -8.62 34.05 -1.16
N GLY A 208 -8.23 34.57 -2.34
CA GLY A 208 -7.31 35.69 -2.48
C GLY A 208 -5.85 35.41 -2.18
N LYS A 209 -5.46 34.15 -1.96
CA LYS A 209 -4.05 33.76 -1.77
C LYS A 209 -3.39 33.42 -3.10
N SER A 210 -2.09 33.72 -3.21
CA SER A 210 -1.26 33.19 -4.27
C SER A 210 -0.80 31.78 -3.92
N PHE A 211 -1.06 30.82 -4.80
CA PHE A 211 -0.71 29.41 -4.62
C PHE A 211 0.26 29.01 -5.73
N VAL A 212 1.44 28.55 -5.36
CA VAL A 212 2.47 28.13 -6.32
C VAL A 212 2.58 26.61 -6.32
N VAL A 213 2.36 26.00 -7.48
CA VAL A 213 2.54 24.55 -7.69
C VAL A 213 3.86 24.31 -8.41
N VAL A 214 4.78 23.64 -7.74
CA VAL A 214 6.09 23.28 -8.31
C VAL A 214 5.98 21.87 -8.93
N GLY A 215 6.02 21.81 -10.28
CA GLY A 215 5.76 20.61 -11.07
C GLY A 215 4.33 20.58 -11.60
N TYR A 216 4.16 20.18 -12.87
CA TYR A 216 2.87 20.19 -13.56
C TYR A 216 2.56 18.84 -14.24
N GLY A 217 2.91 17.74 -13.55
CA GLY A 217 2.48 16.39 -13.88
C GLY A 217 1.02 16.16 -13.47
N TRP A 218 0.56 14.93 -13.43
CA TRP A 218 -0.83 14.61 -13.09
C TRP A 218 -1.24 15.12 -11.71
N CYS A 219 -0.40 14.93 -10.69
CA CYS A 219 -0.65 15.45 -9.33
C CYS A 219 -0.69 16.98 -9.30
N GLY A 220 0.32 17.65 -9.89
CA GLY A 220 0.37 19.11 -9.91
C GLY A 220 -0.78 19.74 -10.66
N ARG A 221 -1.25 19.13 -11.76
CA ARG A 221 -2.48 19.56 -12.47
C ARG A 221 -3.71 19.43 -11.58
N GLY A 222 -3.81 18.34 -10.81
CA GLY A 222 -4.92 18.14 -9.88
C GLY A 222 -4.94 19.19 -8.76
N VAL A 223 -3.76 19.54 -8.22
CA VAL A 223 -3.64 20.57 -7.19
C VAL A 223 -3.99 21.97 -7.73
N ALA A 224 -3.70 22.23 -9.01
CA ALA A 224 -3.94 23.54 -9.64
C ALA A 224 -5.37 23.73 -10.18
N THR A 225 -6.21 22.69 -10.18
CA THR A 225 -7.61 22.72 -10.64
C THR A 225 -8.57 22.94 -9.50
#